data_c363bfbbadcbb536d585c4aafe35cf1c
#
_entry.id   c363bfbbadcbb536d585c4aafe35cf1c
#
_cell.length_a   1.000
_cell.length_b   1.000
_cell.length_c   1.000
_cell.angle_alpha   90.00
_cell.angle_beta   90.00
_cell.angle_gamma   90.00
#
_symmetry.space_group_name_H-M   'P 1'
#
loop_
_entity.id
_entity.type
_entity.pdbx_description
1 polymer ?
#
loop_
_entity_poly.entity_id
_entity_poly.type
_entity_poly.pdbx_seq_one_letter_code
_entity_poly.pdbx_strand_id
1 'polypeptide(L)'
;EKLAAAIAAAATLAEVEDLYRPYKQKRRTRATVAREKGLEPLTRRLSAKGSAQLDPEQEAAAFIDPEKGVDTARDALQGAGDILAEEISDRADLRKHLRELAQRRGVLVSKAAQAEPEDTVYRLYYDFRCPVSRLHGHQILAMDRGEREKVLKVSLELDPETAHVAVRRAVVPGAACMDFVRAAADDAYDRLIQPSLEREIRNALTQQADEGAIHMFALNLKP
;
A
#
# COMPACT_ATOMS: atom_id res chain seq x y z
N GLU A 1 -25.83 -5.68 5.21
CA GLU A 1 -26.12 -4.73 6.32
C GLU A 1 -24.84 -4.22 7.00
N LYS A 2 -23.89 -5.07 7.42
CA LYS A 2 -22.63 -4.62 8.09
C LYS A 2 -21.78 -3.69 7.24
N LEU A 3 -21.62 -3.97 5.94
CA LEU A 3 -20.84 -3.13 5.02
C LEU A 3 -21.49 -1.77 4.83
N ALA A 4 -22.83 -1.71 4.66
CA ALA A 4 -23.56 -0.46 4.51
C ALA A 4 -23.42 0.43 5.76
N ALA A 5 -23.50 -0.16 6.95
CA ALA A 5 -23.27 0.55 8.21
C ALA A 5 -21.83 1.08 8.34
N ALA A 6 -20.84 0.28 7.94
CA ALA A 6 -19.45 0.69 7.95
C ALA A 6 -19.18 1.84 6.97
N ILE A 7 -19.76 1.80 5.76
CA ILE A 7 -19.65 2.87 4.76
C ILE A 7 -20.33 4.15 5.28
N ALA A 8 -21.51 4.04 5.91
CA ALA A 8 -22.19 5.19 6.48
C ALA A 8 -21.44 5.84 7.65
N ALA A 9 -20.62 5.08 8.37
CA ALA A 9 -19.79 5.55 9.49
C ALA A 9 -18.40 6.07 9.05
N ALA A 10 -18.01 5.88 7.78
CA ALA A 10 -16.73 6.33 7.26
C ALA A 10 -16.65 7.85 7.23
N ALA A 11 -15.58 8.41 7.76
CA ALA A 11 -15.35 9.85 7.85
C ALA A 11 -14.73 10.44 6.58
N THR A 12 -14.07 9.61 5.76
CA THR A 12 -13.34 10.06 4.56
C THR A 12 -13.63 9.15 3.37
N LEU A 13 -13.46 9.70 2.16
CA LEU A 13 -13.58 8.93 0.91
C LEU A 13 -12.59 7.75 0.88
N ALA A 14 -11.39 7.95 1.40
CA ALA A 14 -10.38 6.90 1.46
C ALA A 14 -10.83 5.70 2.33
N GLU A 15 -11.53 5.96 3.44
CA GLU A 15 -12.11 4.89 4.26
C GLU A 15 -13.22 4.13 3.51
N VAL A 16 -14.06 4.84 2.75
CA VAL A 16 -15.07 4.20 1.89
C VAL A 16 -14.43 3.33 0.82
N GLU A 17 -13.39 3.83 0.15
CA GLU A 17 -12.65 3.09 -0.87
C GLU A 17 -11.98 1.84 -0.29
N ASP A 18 -11.41 1.91 0.91
CA ASP A 18 -10.81 0.75 1.59
C ASP A 18 -11.87 -0.31 1.93
N LEU A 19 -13.05 0.09 2.41
CA LEU A 19 -14.16 -0.82 2.71
C LEU A 19 -14.70 -1.49 1.44
N TYR A 20 -14.70 -0.78 0.31
CA TYR A 20 -15.20 -1.30 -0.97
C TYR A 20 -14.14 -2.12 -1.73
N ARG A 21 -12.84 -1.95 -1.43
CA ARG A 21 -11.73 -2.57 -2.15
C ARG A 21 -11.85 -4.10 -2.36
N PRO A 22 -12.25 -4.91 -1.35
CA PRO A 22 -12.42 -6.36 -1.53
C PRO A 22 -13.50 -6.73 -2.55
N TYR A 23 -14.47 -5.83 -2.80
CA TYR A 23 -15.62 -6.06 -3.68
C TYR A 23 -15.44 -5.46 -5.09
N LYS A 24 -14.39 -4.65 -5.26
CA LYS A 24 -14.08 -4.02 -6.55
C LYS A 24 -13.65 -5.08 -7.56
N GLN A 25 -14.23 -5.04 -8.76
CA GLN A 25 -13.74 -5.85 -9.86
C GLN A 25 -12.26 -5.53 -10.13
N LYS A 26 -11.40 -6.52 -9.91
CA LYS A 26 -9.97 -6.43 -10.18
C LYS A 26 -9.67 -6.96 -11.56
N ARG A 27 -8.67 -6.38 -12.21
CA ARG A 27 -8.07 -7.01 -13.39
C ARG A 27 -7.46 -8.35 -12.97
N ARG A 28 -7.20 -9.25 -13.93
CA ARG A 28 -6.55 -10.53 -13.66
C ARG A 28 -5.22 -10.31 -12.94
N THR A 29 -5.18 -10.68 -11.66
CA THR A 29 -4.03 -10.54 -10.75
C THR A 29 -3.33 -11.88 -10.57
N ARG A 30 -2.12 -11.90 -9.96
CA ARG A 30 -1.47 -13.14 -9.57
C ARG A 30 -2.35 -13.97 -8.63
N ALA A 31 -3.02 -13.31 -7.68
CA ALA A 31 -3.95 -13.96 -6.76
C ALA A 31 -5.16 -14.56 -7.48
N THR A 32 -5.72 -13.88 -8.50
CA THR A 32 -6.80 -14.43 -9.31
C THR A 32 -6.36 -15.72 -10.02
N VAL A 33 -5.19 -15.69 -10.65
CA VAL A 33 -4.61 -16.87 -11.30
C VAL A 33 -4.40 -18.01 -10.29
N ALA A 34 -3.89 -17.71 -9.10
CA ALA A 34 -3.68 -18.71 -8.06
C ALA A 34 -5.00 -19.30 -7.54
N ARG A 35 -6.07 -18.51 -7.43
CA ARG A 35 -7.42 -19.02 -7.11
C ARG A 35 -7.98 -19.92 -8.22
N GLU A 36 -7.79 -19.56 -9.50
CA GLU A 36 -8.16 -20.41 -10.65
C GLU A 36 -7.44 -21.75 -10.60
N LYS A 37 -6.20 -21.79 -10.11
CA LYS A 37 -5.42 -23.04 -9.89
C LYS A 37 -5.88 -23.83 -8.67
N GLY A 38 -6.81 -23.33 -7.85
CA GLY A 38 -7.35 -24.02 -6.69
C GLY A 38 -6.49 -23.93 -5.42
N LEU A 39 -5.63 -22.87 -5.29
CA LEU A 39 -4.69 -22.74 -4.17
C LEU A 39 -5.27 -22.02 -2.93
N GLU A 40 -6.51 -21.54 -3.00
CA GLU A 40 -7.16 -20.86 -1.86
C GLU A 40 -7.28 -21.72 -0.59
N PRO A 41 -7.60 -23.03 -0.66
CA PRO A 41 -7.62 -23.88 0.54
C PRO A 41 -6.25 -24.01 1.22
N LEU A 42 -5.15 -24.04 0.43
CA LEU A 42 -3.79 -24.03 0.98
C LEU A 42 -3.52 -22.73 1.74
N THR A 43 -3.87 -21.58 1.13
CA THR A 43 -3.75 -20.27 1.78
C THR A 43 -4.46 -20.26 3.14
N ARG A 44 -5.71 -20.71 3.17
CA ARG A 44 -6.51 -20.76 4.40
C ARG A 44 -5.90 -21.66 5.49
N ARG A 45 -5.34 -22.82 5.10
CA ARG A 45 -4.69 -23.73 6.05
C ARG A 45 -3.44 -23.11 6.67
N LEU A 46 -2.56 -22.55 5.87
CA LEU A 46 -1.29 -21.97 6.33
C LEU A 46 -1.49 -20.67 7.14
N SER A 47 -2.51 -19.88 6.82
CA SER A 47 -2.82 -18.63 7.51
C SER A 47 -3.80 -18.78 8.66
N ALA A 48 -4.41 -19.95 8.85
CA ALA A 48 -5.36 -20.20 9.93
C ALA A 48 -4.76 -19.92 11.30
N LYS A 49 -5.54 -19.35 12.19
CA LYS A 49 -5.13 -19.19 13.59
C LYS A 49 -5.28 -20.53 14.33
N GLY A 50 -4.21 -20.96 14.98
CA GLY A 50 -4.20 -22.23 15.72
C GLY A 50 -2.88 -22.46 16.43
N SER A 51 -2.86 -23.48 17.28
CA SER A 51 -1.66 -23.88 18.05
C SER A 51 -0.76 -24.87 17.30
N ALA A 52 -1.22 -25.46 16.21
CA ALA A 52 -0.44 -26.40 15.43
C ALA A 52 0.49 -25.64 14.47
N GLN A 53 1.79 -25.90 14.59
CA GLN A 53 2.74 -25.47 13.57
C GLN A 53 2.66 -26.44 12.39
N LEU A 54 2.33 -25.92 11.21
CA LEU A 54 2.29 -26.68 9.96
C LEU A 54 3.61 -26.50 9.21
N ASP A 55 4.07 -27.58 8.58
CA ASP A 55 5.14 -27.52 7.59
C ASP A 55 4.56 -27.07 6.24
N PRO A 56 4.92 -25.88 5.74
CA PRO A 56 4.33 -25.35 4.53
C PRO A 56 4.62 -26.24 3.31
N GLU A 57 5.79 -26.88 3.23
CA GLU A 57 6.15 -27.72 2.07
C GLU A 57 5.33 -29.02 2.05
N GLN A 58 5.11 -29.63 3.21
CA GLN A 58 4.27 -30.83 3.31
C GLN A 58 2.81 -30.51 2.95
N GLU A 59 2.30 -29.39 3.44
CA GLU A 59 0.94 -28.95 3.10
C GLU A 59 0.79 -28.63 1.61
N ALA A 60 1.79 -27.99 1.01
CA ALA A 60 1.78 -27.62 -0.40
C ALA A 60 1.91 -28.80 -1.35
N ALA A 61 2.56 -29.91 -0.92
CA ALA A 61 2.71 -31.11 -1.74
C ALA A 61 1.36 -31.70 -2.20
N ALA A 62 0.31 -31.56 -1.39
CA ALA A 62 -1.04 -32.02 -1.72
C ALA A 62 -1.74 -31.17 -2.81
N PHE A 63 -1.15 -30.03 -3.19
CA PHE A 63 -1.70 -29.09 -4.18
C PHE A 63 -0.91 -29.05 -5.49
N ILE A 64 0.04 -29.99 -5.67
CA ILE A 64 0.76 -30.13 -6.94
C ILE A 64 -0.22 -30.67 -7.98
N ASP A 65 -0.40 -29.92 -9.05
CA ASP A 65 -1.31 -30.24 -10.17
C ASP A 65 -0.75 -29.65 -11.47
N PRO A 66 0.06 -30.43 -12.22
CA PRO A 66 0.65 -29.97 -13.48
C PRO A 66 -0.39 -29.58 -14.54
N GLU A 67 -1.60 -30.16 -14.51
CA GLU A 67 -2.67 -29.82 -15.46
C GLU A 67 -3.16 -28.38 -15.23
N LYS A 68 -3.06 -27.90 -13.99
CA LYS A 68 -3.37 -26.51 -13.63
C LYS A 68 -2.12 -25.60 -13.61
N GLY A 69 -0.96 -26.14 -14.01
CA GLY A 69 0.30 -25.41 -14.02
C GLY A 69 0.83 -25.13 -12.61
N VAL A 70 0.69 -26.10 -11.70
CA VAL A 70 1.32 -26.14 -10.38
C VAL A 70 2.26 -27.36 -10.37
N ASP A 71 3.48 -27.16 -10.82
CA ASP A 71 4.41 -28.27 -11.06
C ASP A 71 5.14 -28.70 -9.78
N THR A 72 5.29 -27.77 -8.82
CA THR A 72 6.05 -27.99 -7.58
C THR A 72 5.32 -27.46 -6.35
N ALA A 73 5.70 -27.96 -5.17
CA ALA A 73 5.23 -27.40 -3.88
C ALA A 73 5.57 -25.91 -3.74
N ARG A 74 6.71 -25.47 -4.32
CA ARG A 74 7.10 -24.08 -4.35
C ARG A 74 6.14 -23.22 -5.17
N ASP A 75 5.66 -23.72 -6.31
CA ASP A 75 4.66 -23.01 -7.13
C ASP A 75 3.33 -22.89 -6.38
N ALA A 76 2.94 -23.95 -5.65
CA ALA A 76 1.75 -23.92 -4.80
C ALA A 76 1.88 -22.89 -3.68
N LEU A 77 3.04 -22.84 -2.98
CA LEU A 77 3.30 -21.86 -1.92
C LEU A 77 3.35 -20.44 -2.47
N GLN A 78 3.96 -20.22 -3.63
CA GLN A 78 4.00 -18.91 -4.27
C GLN A 78 2.58 -18.41 -4.58
N GLY A 79 1.75 -19.25 -5.19
CA GLY A 79 0.37 -18.90 -5.50
C GLY A 79 -0.47 -18.66 -4.25
N ALA A 80 -0.32 -19.49 -3.21
CA ALA A 80 -0.98 -19.29 -1.93
C ALA A 80 -0.53 -17.99 -1.25
N GLY A 81 0.77 -17.65 -1.35
CA GLY A 81 1.33 -16.38 -0.88
C GLY A 81 0.76 -15.17 -1.63
N ASP A 82 0.62 -15.25 -2.96
CA ASP A 82 0.01 -14.19 -3.77
C ASP A 82 -1.46 -13.93 -3.37
N ILE A 83 -2.23 -14.99 -3.07
CA ILE A 83 -3.60 -14.86 -2.55
C ILE A 83 -3.59 -14.14 -1.20
N LEU A 84 -2.76 -14.60 -0.26
CA LEU A 84 -2.69 -14.02 1.08
C LEU A 84 -2.23 -12.57 1.05
N ALA A 85 -1.23 -12.24 0.22
CA ALA A 85 -0.75 -10.88 0.06
C ALA A 85 -1.86 -9.93 -0.44
N GLU A 86 -2.69 -10.39 -1.40
CA GLU A 86 -3.84 -9.61 -1.86
C GLU A 86 -4.87 -9.41 -0.74
N GLU A 87 -5.21 -10.45 0.01
CA GLU A 87 -6.15 -10.37 1.14
C GLU A 87 -5.66 -9.42 2.23
N ILE A 88 -4.36 -9.47 2.57
CA ILE A 88 -3.74 -8.53 3.51
C ILE A 88 -3.82 -7.10 2.98
N SER A 89 -3.53 -6.89 1.70
CA SER A 89 -3.55 -5.56 1.07
C SER A 89 -4.95 -4.91 1.01
N ASP A 90 -6.00 -5.73 1.06
CA ASP A 90 -7.40 -5.28 1.02
C ASP A 90 -7.97 -5.00 2.42
N ARG A 91 -7.22 -5.23 3.48
CA ARG A 91 -7.69 -4.96 4.84
C ARG A 91 -7.81 -3.47 5.12
N ALA A 92 -9.04 -3.00 5.30
CA ALA A 92 -9.34 -1.59 5.55
C ALA A 92 -8.72 -1.05 6.85
N ASP A 93 -8.75 -1.86 7.93
CA ASP A 93 -8.16 -1.53 9.23
C ASP A 93 -6.63 -1.31 9.13
N LEU A 94 -5.96 -2.20 8.42
CA LEU A 94 -4.52 -2.12 8.19
C LEU A 94 -4.15 -0.91 7.33
N ARG A 95 -4.89 -0.67 6.24
CA ARG A 95 -4.67 0.48 5.36
C ARG A 95 -4.85 1.80 6.09
N LYS A 96 -5.91 1.91 6.90
CA LYS A 96 -6.14 3.10 7.75
C LYS A 96 -4.95 3.33 8.69
N HIS A 97 -4.50 2.28 9.38
CA HIS A 97 -3.36 2.36 10.29
C HIS A 97 -2.06 2.80 9.59
N LEU A 98 -1.76 2.23 8.41
CA LEU A 98 -0.57 2.58 7.63
C LEU A 98 -0.65 4.01 7.07
N ARG A 99 -1.83 4.48 6.66
CA ARG A 99 -2.06 5.87 6.24
C ARG A 99 -1.78 6.85 7.38
N GLU A 100 -2.30 6.59 8.57
CA GLU A 100 -2.03 7.39 9.75
C GLU A 100 -0.53 7.37 10.15
N LEU A 101 0.13 6.21 9.99
CA LEU A 101 1.55 6.07 10.24
C LEU A 101 2.36 6.90 9.23
N ALA A 102 2.03 6.84 7.95
CA ALA A 102 2.67 7.62 6.89
C ALA A 102 2.46 9.12 7.06
N GLN A 103 1.28 9.57 7.50
CA GLN A 103 1.02 10.99 7.80
C GLN A 103 1.88 11.49 8.96
N ARG A 104 2.11 10.65 9.98
CA ARG A 104 2.88 11.03 11.18
C ARG A 104 4.38 10.88 11.01
N ARG A 105 4.86 9.87 10.29
CA ARG A 105 6.28 9.49 10.21
C ARG A 105 6.86 9.51 8.79
N GLY A 106 6.00 9.63 7.79
CA GLY A 106 6.43 9.71 6.40
C GLY A 106 7.20 10.99 6.11
N VAL A 107 8.14 10.89 5.19
CA VAL A 107 8.97 11.98 4.70
C VAL A 107 8.74 12.11 3.20
N LEU A 108 8.33 13.28 2.74
CA LEU A 108 8.29 13.57 1.32
C LEU A 108 9.70 13.95 0.88
N VAL A 109 10.15 13.27 -0.17
CA VAL A 109 11.48 13.44 -0.76
C VAL A 109 11.34 13.87 -2.19
N SER A 110 12.06 14.92 -2.55
CA SER A 110 12.18 15.38 -3.94
C SER A 110 13.64 15.39 -4.35
N LYS A 111 13.91 14.88 -5.54
CA LYS A 111 15.24 14.85 -6.16
C LYS A 111 15.16 15.38 -7.57
N ALA A 112 16.28 15.92 -8.06
CA ALA A 112 16.41 16.24 -9.48
C ALA A 112 16.20 14.96 -10.32
N ALA A 113 15.45 15.08 -11.41
CA ALA A 113 15.19 13.96 -12.32
C ALA A 113 16.44 13.53 -13.11
N GLN A 114 17.39 14.45 -13.28
CA GLN A 114 18.66 14.23 -13.98
C GLN A 114 19.84 14.34 -13.00
N ALA A 115 20.95 13.69 -13.33
CA ALA A 115 22.16 13.71 -12.51
C ALA A 115 22.84 15.07 -12.49
N GLU A 116 22.80 15.78 -13.63
CA GLU A 116 23.31 17.15 -13.81
C GLU A 116 22.14 18.07 -14.21
N PRO A 117 21.34 18.53 -13.22
CA PRO A 117 20.17 19.32 -13.51
C PRO A 117 20.57 20.76 -13.90
N GLU A 118 19.87 21.31 -14.89
CA GLU A 118 19.93 22.73 -15.20
C GLU A 118 19.42 23.56 -14.01
N ASP A 119 19.92 24.80 -13.86
CA ASP A 119 19.44 25.71 -12.83
C ASP A 119 18.02 26.22 -13.21
N THR A 120 17.04 25.76 -12.47
CA THR A 120 15.63 26.10 -12.67
C THR A 120 15.01 26.67 -11.40
N VAL A 121 13.78 27.16 -11.51
CA VAL A 121 12.97 27.62 -10.36
C VAL A 121 12.75 26.52 -9.31
N TYR A 122 13.01 25.24 -9.66
CA TYR A 122 12.87 24.10 -8.76
C TYR A 122 14.15 23.72 -8.02
N ARG A 123 15.25 24.47 -8.15
CA ARG A 123 16.55 24.18 -7.54
C ARG A 123 16.46 23.86 -6.03
N LEU A 124 15.58 24.54 -5.30
CA LEU A 124 15.37 24.30 -3.86
C LEU A 124 14.83 22.91 -3.57
N TYR A 125 14.30 22.20 -4.57
CA TYR A 125 13.72 20.87 -4.43
C TYR A 125 14.57 19.75 -5.07
N TYR A 126 15.80 20.03 -5.54
CA TYR A 126 16.70 19.03 -6.14
C TYR A 126 17.25 18.03 -5.14
N ASP A 127 17.30 18.40 -3.88
CA ASP A 127 17.60 17.52 -2.75
C ASP A 127 16.80 17.99 -1.53
N PHE A 128 15.50 17.74 -1.57
CA PHE A 128 14.57 18.22 -0.54
C PHE A 128 13.98 17.04 0.23
N ARG A 129 13.95 17.19 1.56
CA ARG A 129 13.33 16.21 2.47
C ARG A 129 12.55 16.94 3.54
N CYS A 130 11.27 16.58 3.71
CA CYS A 130 10.43 17.17 4.74
C CYS A 130 9.43 16.14 5.29
N PRO A 131 9.28 16.04 6.63
CA PRO A 131 8.20 15.26 7.21
C PRO A 131 6.85 15.69 6.66
N VAL A 132 5.98 14.72 6.32
CA VAL A 132 4.64 15.00 5.78
C VAL A 132 3.87 15.98 6.67
N SER A 133 3.97 15.82 7.98
CA SER A 133 3.29 16.68 8.98
C SER A 133 3.76 18.14 9.01
N ARG A 134 4.87 18.46 8.34
CA ARG A 134 5.46 19.82 8.32
C ARG A 134 5.45 20.47 6.93
N LEU A 135 4.89 19.78 5.93
CA LEU A 135 4.81 20.31 4.57
C LEU A 135 3.84 21.48 4.48
N HIS A 136 4.25 22.49 3.72
CA HIS A 136 3.42 23.63 3.39
C HIS A 136 2.82 23.48 1.99
N GLY A 137 1.61 23.99 1.76
CA GLY A 137 0.88 23.86 0.49
C GLY A 137 1.70 24.34 -0.72
N HIS A 138 2.39 25.48 -0.63
CA HIS A 138 3.22 26.00 -1.70
C HIS A 138 4.39 25.07 -2.08
N GLN A 139 4.96 24.33 -1.11
CA GLN A 139 6.01 23.35 -1.39
C GLN A 139 5.45 22.15 -2.16
N ILE A 140 4.27 21.66 -1.76
CA ILE A 140 3.59 20.55 -2.42
C ILE A 140 3.29 20.92 -3.87
N LEU A 141 2.66 22.07 -4.12
CA LEU A 141 2.31 22.53 -5.45
C LEU A 141 3.55 22.79 -6.34
N ALA A 142 4.65 23.30 -5.77
CA ALA A 142 5.90 23.47 -6.50
C ALA A 142 6.52 22.13 -6.90
N MET A 143 6.55 21.13 -5.99
CA MET A 143 7.05 19.79 -6.30
C MET A 143 6.19 19.08 -7.34
N ASP A 144 4.86 19.13 -7.21
CA ASP A 144 3.92 18.54 -8.18
C ASP A 144 4.08 19.15 -9.58
N ARG A 145 4.32 20.46 -9.65
CA ARG A 145 4.59 21.12 -10.91
C ARG A 145 5.94 20.70 -11.50
N GLY A 146 7.01 20.69 -10.71
CA GLY A 146 8.33 20.24 -11.14
C GLY A 146 8.35 18.78 -11.60
N GLU A 147 7.54 17.92 -11.00
CA GLU A 147 7.39 16.54 -11.43
C GLU A 147 6.63 16.42 -12.76
N ARG A 148 5.55 17.18 -12.96
CA ARG A 148 4.84 17.27 -14.25
C ARG A 148 5.75 17.78 -15.39
N GLU A 149 6.64 18.71 -15.08
CA GLU A 149 7.64 19.23 -16.01
C GLU A 149 8.85 18.30 -16.17
N LYS A 150 8.86 17.13 -15.48
CA LYS A 150 9.94 16.12 -15.50
C LYS A 150 11.30 16.63 -15.01
N VAL A 151 11.31 17.68 -14.23
CA VAL A 151 12.50 18.26 -13.59
C VAL A 151 12.77 17.59 -12.23
N LEU A 152 11.72 17.19 -11.54
CA LEU A 152 11.78 16.54 -10.23
C LEU A 152 11.25 15.09 -10.26
N LYS A 153 11.76 14.29 -9.33
CA LYS A 153 11.18 13.00 -8.92
C LYS A 153 10.78 13.12 -7.47
N VAL A 154 9.50 12.93 -7.18
CA VAL A 154 8.94 13.07 -5.84
C VAL A 154 8.46 11.70 -5.34
N SER A 155 8.83 11.34 -4.13
CA SER A 155 8.46 10.08 -3.49
C SER A 155 8.13 10.27 -2.02
N LEU A 156 7.31 9.37 -1.48
CA LEU A 156 7.05 9.26 -0.06
C LEU A 156 7.92 8.15 0.52
N GLU A 157 8.79 8.50 1.46
CA GLU A 157 9.57 7.54 2.21
C GLU A 157 8.93 7.33 3.58
N LEU A 158 8.67 6.08 3.91
CA LEU A 158 8.35 5.61 5.25
C LEU A 158 9.41 4.56 5.60
N ASP A 159 9.96 4.63 6.81
CA ASP A 159 10.95 3.63 7.24
C ASP A 159 10.39 2.20 7.02
N PRO A 160 11.05 1.40 6.16
CA PRO A 160 10.53 0.09 5.76
C PRO A 160 10.31 -0.86 6.94
N GLU A 161 11.23 -0.86 7.92
CA GLU A 161 11.10 -1.72 9.09
C GLU A 161 9.89 -1.33 9.95
N THR A 162 9.64 -0.05 10.12
CA THR A 162 8.46 0.45 10.83
C THR A 162 7.17 -0.02 10.14
N ALA A 163 7.12 0.04 8.81
CA ALA A 163 5.95 -0.38 8.04
C ALA A 163 5.77 -1.91 8.07
N HIS A 164 6.82 -2.68 7.82
CA HIS A 164 6.79 -4.15 7.89
C HIS A 164 6.37 -4.64 9.27
N VAL A 165 6.93 -4.05 10.35
CA VAL A 165 6.53 -4.38 11.73
C VAL A 165 5.04 -4.13 11.95
N ALA A 166 4.49 -3.03 11.43
CA ALA A 166 3.05 -2.74 11.56
C ALA A 166 2.20 -3.81 10.85
N VAL A 167 2.55 -4.17 9.61
CA VAL A 167 1.84 -5.21 8.84
C VAL A 167 1.97 -6.58 9.51
N ARG A 168 3.19 -7.00 9.85
CA ARG A 168 3.45 -8.30 10.50
C ARG A 168 2.68 -8.44 11.81
N ARG A 169 2.65 -7.40 12.66
CA ARG A 169 1.89 -7.41 13.92
C ARG A 169 0.39 -7.62 13.72
N ALA A 170 -0.15 -7.15 12.61
CA ALA A 170 -1.58 -7.27 12.32
C ALA A 170 -1.98 -8.66 11.82
N VAL A 171 -1.07 -9.46 11.24
CA VAL A 171 -1.44 -10.68 10.51
C VAL A 171 -0.71 -11.95 10.98
N VAL A 172 0.55 -11.85 11.43
CA VAL A 172 1.38 -13.03 11.76
C VAL A 172 0.99 -13.72 13.08
N PRO A 173 0.64 -12.99 14.17
CA PRO A 173 0.46 -13.64 15.45
C PRO A 173 -0.64 -14.70 15.45
N GLY A 174 -0.27 -15.92 15.87
CA GLY A 174 -1.16 -17.06 15.97
C GLY A 174 -1.46 -17.76 14.65
N ALA A 175 -0.78 -17.44 13.56
CA ALA A 175 -0.89 -18.17 12.29
C ALA A 175 -0.26 -19.57 12.40
N ALA A 176 -0.86 -20.57 11.75
CA ALA A 176 -0.37 -21.96 11.75
C ALA A 176 1.02 -22.08 11.08
N CYS A 177 1.32 -21.22 10.11
CA CYS A 177 2.65 -21.09 9.52
C CYS A 177 3.09 -19.64 9.55
N MET A 178 3.76 -19.22 10.63
CA MET A 178 4.14 -17.81 10.83
C MET A 178 5.14 -17.30 9.79
N ASP A 179 6.08 -18.11 9.35
CA ASP A 179 7.07 -17.67 8.34
C ASP A 179 6.44 -17.47 6.98
N PHE A 180 5.50 -18.32 6.57
CA PHE A 180 4.72 -18.14 5.36
C PHE A 180 3.90 -16.83 5.40
N VAL A 181 3.19 -16.60 6.50
CA VAL A 181 2.36 -15.41 6.68
C VAL A 181 3.23 -14.15 6.74
N ARG A 182 4.42 -14.23 7.35
CA ARG A 182 5.39 -13.12 7.38
C ARG A 182 5.85 -12.76 5.98
N ALA A 183 6.26 -13.74 5.18
CA ALA A 183 6.69 -13.50 3.79
C ALA A 183 5.56 -12.89 2.95
N ALA A 184 4.34 -13.39 3.09
CA ALA A 184 3.18 -12.81 2.40
C ALA A 184 2.84 -11.39 2.88
N ALA A 185 3.04 -11.08 4.17
CA ALA A 185 2.85 -9.75 4.73
C ALA A 185 3.86 -8.73 4.16
N ASP A 186 5.11 -9.13 4.04
CA ASP A 186 6.16 -8.30 3.46
C ASP A 186 5.89 -8.04 1.97
N ASP A 187 5.56 -9.07 1.19
CA ASP A 187 5.17 -8.92 -0.21
C ASP A 187 3.91 -8.06 -0.39
N ALA A 188 2.92 -8.21 0.50
CA ALA A 188 1.72 -7.36 0.49
C ALA A 188 2.07 -5.88 0.67
N TYR A 189 2.97 -5.57 1.60
CA TYR A 189 3.40 -4.19 1.81
C TYR A 189 4.19 -3.67 0.61
N ASP A 190 5.28 -4.33 0.23
CA ASP A 190 6.21 -3.82 -0.77
C ASP A 190 5.58 -3.69 -2.16
N ARG A 191 4.80 -4.69 -2.57
CA ARG A 191 4.25 -4.77 -3.91
C ARG A 191 2.87 -4.12 -4.07
N LEU A 192 2.02 -4.19 -3.07
CA LEU A 192 0.61 -3.82 -3.20
C LEU A 192 0.24 -2.58 -2.37
N ILE A 193 0.68 -2.50 -1.11
CA ILE A 193 0.26 -1.43 -0.21
C ILE A 193 1.09 -0.16 -0.42
N GLN A 194 2.41 -0.25 -0.34
CA GLN A 194 3.30 0.89 -0.40
C GLN A 194 3.08 1.77 -1.65
N PRO A 195 3.00 1.24 -2.90
CA PRO A 195 2.79 2.08 -4.07
C PRO A 195 1.42 2.75 -4.10
N SER A 196 0.38 2.09 -3.55
CA SER A 196 -0.96 2.68 -3.49
C SER A 196 -1.07 3.71 -2.37
N LEU A 197 -0.45 3.45 -1.21
CA LEU A 197 -0.41 4.35 -0.07
C LEU A 197 0.32 5.65 -0.41
N GLU A 198 1.47 5.56 -1.08
CA GLU A 198 2.20 6.73 -1.57
C GLU A 198 1.32 7.62 -2.44
N ARG A 199 0.62 7.03 -3.42
CA ARG A 199 -0.29 7.76 -4.30
C ARG A 199 -1.44 8.41 -3.53
N GLU A 200 -2.05 7.69 -2.60
CA GLU A 200 -3.15 8.19 -1.77
C GLU A 200 -2.71 9.40 -0.92
N ILE A 201 -1.57 9.29 -0.25
CA ILE A 201 -1.01 10.38 0.58
C ILE A 201 -0.67 11.58 -0.30
N ARG A 202 0.00 11.39 -1.43
CA ARG A 202 0.37 12.48 -2.34
C ARG A 202 -0.87 13.20 -2.89
N ASN A 203 -1.88 12.44 -3.34
CA ASN A 203 -3.13 13.03 -3.82
C ASN A 203 -3.85 13.85 -2.71
N ALA A 204 -3.88 13.34 -1.49
CA ALA A 204 -4.47 14.05 -0.37
C ALA A 204 -3.72 15.36 -0.04
N LEU A 205 -2.37 15.33 -0.10
CA LEU A 205 -1.54 16.52 0.11
C LEU A 205 -1.77 17.56 -0.99
N THR A 206 -1.83 17.16 -2.26
CA THR A 206 -2.12 18.04 -3.40
C THR A 206 -3.50 18.69 -3.25
N GLN A 207 -4.52 17.89 -2.96
CA GLN A 207 -5.88 18.40 -2.75
C GLN A 207 -5.93 19.43 -1.62
N GLN A 208 -5.32 19.14 -0.48
CA GLN A 208 -5.26 20.06 0.66
C GLN A 208 -4.52 21.36 0.31
N ALA A 209 -3.44 21.26 -0.48
CA ALA A 209 -2.67 22.41 -0.92
C ALA A 209 -3.47 23.30 -1.90
N ASP A 210 -4.19 22.69 -2.84
CA ASP A 210 -5.08 23.40 -3.80
C ASP A 210 -6.22 24.12 -3.06
N GLU A 211 -6.90 23.45 -2.14
CA GLU A 211 -7.97 24.04 -1.32
C GLU A 211 -7.46 25.24 -0.51
N GLY A 212 -6.28 25.11 0.10
CA GLY A 212 -5.62 26.19 0.84
C GLY A 212 -5.26 27.39 -0.05
N ALA A 213 -4.76 27.14 -1.25
CA ALA A 213 -4.42 28.19 -2.23
C ALA A 213 -5.68 28.95 -2.71
N ILE A 214 -6.76 28.21 -3.01
CA ILE A 214 -8.05 28.81 -3.42
C ILE A 214 -8.62 29.66 -2.28
N HIS A 215 -8.56 29.16 -1.04
CA HIS A 215 -9.04 29.90 0.14
C HIS A 215 -8.27 31.23 0.33
N MET A 216 -6.94 31.18 0.26
CA MET A 216 -6.11 32.37 0.36
C MET A 216 -6.39 33.38 -0.75
N PHE A 217 -6.57 32.91 -1.99
CA PHE A 217 -6.94 33.76 -3.13
C PHE A 217 -8.30 34.43 -2.89
N ALA A 218 -9.30 33.69 -2.44
CA ALA A 218 -10.64 34.21 -2.14
C ALA A 218 -10.61 35.28 -1.03
N LEU A 219 -9.75 35.13 0.00
CA LEU A 219 -9.57 36.13 1.05
C LEU A 219 -8.96 37.43 0.52
N ASN A 220 -8.00 37.35 -0.39
CA ASN A 220 -7.33 38.51 -0.99
C ASN A 220 -8.20 39.28 -2.00
N LEU A 221 -9.29 38.68 -2.48
CA LEU A 221 -10.25 39.34 -3.40
C LEU A 221 -11.42 40.01 -2.64
N LYS A 222 -11.53 39.84 -1.34
CA LYS A 222 -12.54 40.61 -0.56
C LYS A 222 -12.01 42.03 -0.37
N PRO A 223 -12.77 43.07 -0.81
CA PRO A 223 -12.42 44.47 -0.62
C PRO A 223 -12.41 44.85 0.86
#